data_50ee99b79e5249f8eab4d05aa9d766ca
#
_entry.id   50ee99b79e5249f8eab4d05aa9d766ca
#
_cell.length_a   1.000
_cell.length_b   1.000
_cell.length_c   1.000
_cell.angle_alpha   90.00
_cell.angle_beta   90.00
_cell.angle_gamma   90.00
#
_symmetry.space_group_name_H-M   'P 1'
#
loop_
_entity.id
_entity.type
_entity.pdbx_description
1 polymer ?
#
loop_
_entity_poly.entity_id
_entity_poly.type
_entity_poly.pdbx_seq_one_letter_code
_entity_poly.pdbx_strand_id
1 'polypeptide(L)'
;LSDHLTLLATDGSKRVRLMQAARAQLRLPPAQVLEWRDWLRQPSLLDAALAQPGMFKIEPPGDDTAAHLHLLHDGCRLLGRPPVRDPEHGELLLMDTWFAGFAAAMEGLASQLNTLPQTRLVNAPAEIVAMTDKLACQQHLAAHGVPVPTLLGPVHGYEHLQTLLSEHQLDRVYLKPRYGSSASGVVAYRRNRAGRQQATSSASLQRVDGEPRLFNLKRISRYESESEIATLVDILAKQQLYAETWLAKPRMGDSHYDLRVVTIGGQPAHRVARIGAQMMTNLHLDNQRGDATSLLGPADMAALETTATLAASAFPHSTLAGYDLVVRHGQAHVLEANAFGDLLPGLMWQGQDTYTAQLRHHHEQ
;
A
#
# COMPACT_ATOMS: atom_id res chain seq x y z
N LEU A 1 8.68 18.40 -24.79
CA LEU A 1 8.41 18.00 -23.38
C LEU A 1 9.66 18.30 -22.54
N SER A 2 9.48 18.88 -21.36
CA SER A 2 10.60 19.19 -20.48
C SER A 2 11.23 17.91 -19.93
N ASP A 3 12.57 17.80 -20.00
CA ASP A 3 13.34 16.71 -19.41
C ASP A 3 13.48 16.84 -17.89
N HIS A 4 12.90 17.89 -17.29
CA HIS A 4 12.95 18.10 -15.85
C HIS A 4 12.02 17.15 -15.11
N LEU A 5 12.54 16.49 -14.09
CA LEU A 5 11.79 15.67 -13.13
C LEU A 5 12.18 16.10 -11.73
N THR A 6 11.19 16.44 -10.93
CA THR A 6 11.35 16.67 -9.48
C THR A 6 10.68 15.51 -8.72
N LEU A 7 11.38 14.97 -7.74
CA LEU A 7 10.91 13.94 -6.85
C LEU A 7 10.71 14.54 -5.45
N LEU A 8 9.51 14.45 -4.90
CA LEU A 8 9.32 14.59 -3.44
C LEU A 8 9.62 13.23 -2.83
N ALA A 9 10.77 13.08 -2.19
CA ALA A 9 11.31 11.78 -1.80
C ALA A 9 12.31 11.88 -0.64
N THR A 10 12.76 10.76 -0.14
CA THR A 10 13.95 10.65 0.72
C THR A 10 15.17 10.42 -0.17
N ASP A 11 16.14 11.35 -0.16
CA ASP A 11 17.35 11.21 -0.96
C ASP A 11 18.14 9.95 -0.58
N GLY A 12 18.86 9.39 -1.55
CA GLY A 12 19.56 8.13 -1.37
C GLY A 12 18.65 6.90 -1.14
N SER A 13 17.33 7.04 -1.14
CA SER A 13 16.41 5.90 -1.09
C SER A 13 16.56 4.99 -2.30
N LYS A 14 16.12 3.73 -2.17
CA LYS A 14 16.17 2.77 -3.29
C LYS A 14 15.37 3.27 -4.50
N ARG A 15 14.26 3.96 -4.29
CA ARG A 15 13.40 4.52 -5.34
C ARG A 15 14.12 5.62 -6.10
N VAL A 16 14.74 6.57 -5.39
CA VAL A 16 15.52 7.64 -5.99
C VAL A 16 16.68 7.06 -6.82
N ARG A 17 17.44 6.11 -6.28
CA ARG A 17 18.54 5.46 -7.01
C ARG A 17 18.08 4.78 -8.31
N LEU A 18 16.95 4.06 -8.27
CA LEU A 18 16.40 3.39 -9.45
C LEU A 18 15.92 4.40 -10.49
N MET A 19 15.26 5.48 -10.08
CA MET A 19 14.85 6.55 -10.99
C MET A 19 16.06 7.24 -11.63
N GLN A 20 17.08 7.56 -10.85
CA GLN A 20 18.32 8.16 -11.38
C GLN A 20 19.03 7.23 -12.38
N ALA A 21 19.08 5.92 -12.09
CA ALA A 21 19.65 4.93 -13.00
C ALA A 21 18.86 4.85 -14.32
N ALA A 22 17.54 4.84 -14.27
CA ALA A 22 16.69 4.83 -15.47
C ALA A 22 16.87 6.10 -16.31
N ARG A 23 16.97 7.28 -15.66
CA ARG A 23 17.25 8.55 -16.36
C ARG A 23 18.62 8.55 -17.02
N ALA A 24 19.65 8.07 -16.33
CA ALA A 24 21.00 7.94 -16.91
C ALA A 24 21.00 6.99 -18.13
N GLN A 25 20.29 5.85 -18.05
CA GLN A 25 20.14 4.92 -19.17
C GLN A 25 19.47 5.58 -20.38
N LEU A 26 18.50 6.46 -20.17
CA LEU A 26 17.81 7.22 -21.20
C LEU A 26 18.54 8.51 -21.61
N ARG A 27 19.71 8.79 -21.04
CA ARG A 27 20.51 10.02 -21.25
C ARG A 27 19.74 11.29 -20.90
N LEU A 28 18.85 11.22 -19.90
CA LEU A 28 18.14 12.36 -19.37
C LEU A 28 18.92 13.00 -18.20
N PRO A 29 18.75 14.30 -17.95
CA PRO A 29 19.34 14.95 -16.78
C PRO A 29 18.92 14.25 -15.48
N PRO A 30 19.73 14.26 -14.42
CA PRO A 30 19.33 13.73 -13.11
C PRO A 30 18.04 14.37 -12.61
N ALA A 31 17.20 13.59 -11.93
CA ALA A 31 16.03 14.14 -11.26
C ALA A 31 16.47 15.02 -10.08
N GLN A 32 15.81 16.13 -9.89
CA GLN A 32 15.93 16.94 -8.69
C GLN A 32 15.19 16.22 -7.54
N VAL A 33 15.79 16.19 -6.36
CA VAL A 33 15.14 15.63 -5.15
C VAL A 33 14.80 16.79 -4.22
N LEU A 34 13.52 16.89 -3.85
CA LEU A 34 13.03 17.70 -2.76
C LEU A 34 12.76 16.73 -1.59
N GLU A 35 13.46 16.90 -0.48
CA GLU A 35 13.30 16.04 0.67
C GLU A 35 11.97 16.28 1.37
N TRP A 36 11.28 15.19 1.77
CA TRP A 36 10.03 15.27 2.53
C TRP A 36 10.15 16.14 3.78
N ARG A 37 11.19 15.91 4.60
CA ARG A 37 11.44 16.64 5.85
C ARG A 37 11.65 18.14 5.64
N ASP A 38 12.27 18.52 4.51
CA ASP A 38 12.58 19.92 4.21
C ASP A 38 11.32 20.62 3.69
N TRP A 39 10.59 20.00 2.78
CA TRP A 39 9.30 20.51 2.32
C TRP A 39 8.29 20.66 3.46
N LEU A 40 8.15 19.68 4.36
CA LEU A 40 7.25 19.76 5.50
C LEU A 40 7.58 20.92 6.46
N ARG A 41 8.87 21.26 6.60
CA ARG A 41 9.32 22.40 7.42
C ARG A 41 9.16 23.74 6.71
N GLN A 42 9.41 23.77 5.40
CA GLN A 42 9.39 24.97 4.57
C GLN A 42 8.69 24.69 3.24
N PRO A 43 7.35 24.74 3.20
CA PRO A 43 6.59 24.42 2.00
C PRO A 43 6.96 25.25 0.76
N SER A 44 7.42 26.48 0.93
CA SER A 44 7.89 27.36 -0.18
C SER A 44 9.05 26.79 -0.99
N LEU A 45 9.75 25.76 -0.51
CA LEU A 45 10.78 25.07 -1.30
C LEU A 45 10.22 24.39 -2.54
N LEU A 46 8.92 24.03 -2.53
CA LEU A 46 8.26 23.45 -3.70
C LEU A 46 8.23 24.42 -4.88
N ASP A 47 7.97 25.71 -4.63
CA ASP A 47 7.90 26.74 -5.68
C ASP A 47 9.24 26.87 -6.41
N ALA A 48 10.33 26.86 -5.64
CA ALA A 48 11.68 26.88 -6.18
C ALA A 48 12.03 25.59 -6.95
N ALA A 49 11.61 24.44 -6.43
CA ALA A 49 11.87 23.13 -7.05
C ALA A 49 11.08 22.94 -8.35
N LEU A 50 9.93 23.59 -8.51
CA LEU A 50 9.05 23.50 -9.67
C LEU A 50 9.02 24.80 -10.51
N ALA A 51 10.03 25.66 -10.37
CA ALA A 51 10.13 26.92 -11.12
C ALA A 51 10.21 26.72 -12.64
N GLN A 52 10.62 25.54 -13.09
CA GLN A 52 10.68 25.17 -14.51
C GLN A 52 9.59 24.15 -14.85
N PRO A 53 9.01 24.22 -16.06
CA PRO A 53 8.07 23.20 -16.53
C PRO A 53 8.67 21.81 -16.48
N GLY A 54 7.93 20.84 -15.95
CA GLY A 54 8.43 19.48 -15.82
C GLY A 54 7.44 18.52 -15.18
N MET A 55 7.95 17.37 -14.83
CA MET A 55 7.22 16.33 -14.12
C MET A 55 7.49 16.42 -12.62
N PHE A 56 6.47 16.10 -11.85
CA PHE A 56 6.58 15.96 -10.41
C PHE A 56 6.07 14.59 -9.98
N LYS A 57 6.91 13.83 -9.29
CA LYS A 57 6.58 12.53 -8.74
C LYS A 57 6.72 12.54 -7.22
N ILE A 58 5.69 12.06 -6.55
CA ILE A 58 5.65 11.90 -5.11
C ILE A 58 6.02 10.46 -4.79
N GLU A 59 7.05 10.25 -3.97
CA GLU A 59 7.46 8.96 -3.42
C GLU A 59 7.05 8.87 -1.94
N PRO A 60 6.93 7.67 -1.34
CA PRO A 60 6.48 7.53 0.04
C PRO A 60 7.46 8.19 1.03
N PRO A 61 6.96 8.85 2.11
CA PRO A 61 7.82 9.44 3.15
C PRO A 61 8.43 8.42 4.12
N GLY A 62 8.10 7.13 3.97
CA GLY A 62 8.34 6.10 5.01
C GLY A 62 9.80 5.76 5.32
N ASP A 63 10.76 6.17 4.47
CA ASP A 63 12.19 5.94 4.70
C ASP A 63 12.85 7.10 5.49
N ASP A 64 12.11 8.17 5.80
CA ASP A 64 12.58 9.33 6.55
C ASP A 64 11.86 9.41 7.92
N THR A 65 12.59 9.08 8.98
CA THR A 65 12.07 9.14 10.35
C THR A 65 11.64 10.55 10.75
N ALA A 66 12.36 11.59 10.31
CA ALA A 66 12.01 12.96 10.64
C ALA A 66 10.71 13.40 9.95
N ALA A 67 10.51 13.01 8.68
CA ALA A 67 9.25 13.22 7.97
C ALA A 67 8.11 12.44 8.62
N HIS A 68 8.35 11.17 8.99
CA HIS A 68 7.36 10.33 9.68
C HIS A 68 6.87 10.96 10.99
N LEU A 69 7.80 11.41 11.83
CA LEU A 69 7.46 12.05 13.12
C LEU A 69 6.78 13.41 12.92
N HIS A 70 7.20 14.19 11.92
CA HIS A 70 6.52 15.46 11.59
C HIS A 70 5.05 15.23 11.25
N LEU A 71 4.76 14.29 10.34
CA LEU A 71 3.39 13.93 9.96
C LEU A 71 2.58 13.41 11.15
N LEU A 72 3.18 12.59 12.01
CA LEU A 72 2.54 12.10 13.23
C LEU A 72 2.16 13.23 14.18
N HIS A 73 3.09 14.16 14.46
CA HIS A 73 2.85 15.29 15.34
C HIS A 73 1.80 16.26 14.77
N ASP A 74 1.79 16.46 13.45
CA ASP A 74 0.74 17.24 12.79
C ASP A 74 -0.62 16.56 12.93
N GLY A 75 -0.69 15.25 12.76
CA GLY A 75 -1.90 14.49 13.01
C GLY A 75 -2.38 14.60 14.47
N CYS A 76 -1.48 14.57 15.44
CA CYS A 76 -1.82 14.80 16.85
C CYS A 76 -2.47 16.17 17.05
N ARG A 77 -1.92 17.22 16.45
CA ARG A 77 -2.48 18.58 16.53
C ARG A 77 -3.85 18.67 15.86
N LEU A 78 -3.99 18.11 14.67
CA LEU A 78 -5.25 18.12 13.91
C LEU A 78 -6.39 17.39 14.63
N LEU A 79 -6.08 16.27 15.28
CA LEU A 79 -7.07 15.46 15.99
C LEU A 79 -7.28 15.90 17.45
N GLY A 80 -6.59 16.95 17.93
CA GLY A 80 -6.65 17.40 19.32
C GLY A 80 -6.19 16.34 20.33
N ARG A 81 -5.32 15.40 19.90
CA ARG A 81 -4.78 14.35 20.77
C ARG A 81 -3.57 14.85 21.52
N PRO A 82 -3.45 14.55 22.83
CA PRO A 82 -2.24 14.89 23.57
C PRO A 82 -1.03 14.20 22.94
N PRO A 83 0.16 14.82 23.03
CA PRO A 83 1.38 14.16 22.57
C PRO A 83 1.55 12.85 23.34
N VAL A 84 1.50 11.75 22.59
CA VAL A 84 1.85 10.42 23.08
C VAL A 84 3.35 10.23 22.81
N ARG A 85 4.00 9.29 23.49
CA ARG A 85 5.34 8.90 23.11
C ARG A 85 5.43 8.57 21.63
N ASP A 86 6.56 8.83 21.04
CA ASP A 86 6.81 8.39 19.67
C ASP A 86 6.79 6.85 19.59
N PRO A 87 6.21 6.27 18.51
CA PRO A 87 6.26 4.84 18.29
C PRO A 87 7.70 4.33 18.20
N GLU A 88 7.97 3.17 18.76
CA GLU A 88 9.22 2.46 18.51
C GLU A 88 9.27 1.95 17.07
N HIS A 89 10.48 1.65 16.57
CA HIS A 89 10.62 1.15 15.19
C HIS A 89 9.79 -0.11 14.95
N GLY A 90 8.88 -0.04 13.99
CA GLY A 90 7.97 -1.13 13.65
C GLY A 90 6.77 -1.29 14.60
N GLU A 91 6.60 -0.45 15.61
CA GLU A 91 5.44 -0.50 16.48
C GLU A 91 4.17 -0.06 15.73
N LEU A 92 3.08 -0.82 15.90
CA LEU A 92 1.77 -0.53 15.32
C LEU A 92 0.99 0.38 16.28
N LEU A 93 1.32 1.65 16.23
CA LEU A 93 0.75 2.67 17.12
C LEU A 93 0.47 3.96 16.33
N LEU A 94 -0.65 4.62 16.62
CA LEU A 94 -1.04 5.93 16.07
C LEU A 94 -1.09 5.96 14.53
N MET A 95 -1.46 4.86 13.89
CA MET A 95 -1.50 4.75 12.43
C MET A 95 -2.54 5.69 11.81
N ASP A 96 -3.69 5.85 12.46
CA ASP A 96 -4.75 6.79 12.06
C ASP A 96 -4.33 8.26 12.26
N THR A 97 -3.59 8.52 13.31
CA THR A 97 -3.03 9.85 13.61
C THR A 97 -1.98 10.25 12.58
N TRP A 98 -1.06 9.35 12.27
CA TRP A 98 -0.09 9.57 11.19
C TRP A 98 -0.78 9.83 9.85
N PHE A 99 -1.82 9.03 9.53
CA PHE A 99 -2.58 9.22 8.29
C PHE A 99 -3.29 10.57 8.24
N ALA A 100 -3.83 11.07 9.34
CA ALA A 100 -4.44 12.40 9.39
C ALA A 100 -3.43 13.50 9.03
N GLY A 101 -2.21 13.45 9.57
CA GLY A 101 -1.14 14.37 9.21
C GLY A 101 -0.69 14.22 7.75
N PHE A 102 -0.56 12.98 7.27
CA PHE A 102 -0.23 12.71 5.87
C PHE A 102 -1.30 13.26 4.92
N ALA A 103 -2.57 13.01 5.17
CA ALA A 103 -3.67 13.50 4.34
C ALA A 103 -3.70 15.04 4.29
N ALA A 104 -3.52 15.71 5.43
CA ALA A 104 -3.44 17.17 5.48
C ALA A 104 -2.23 17.73 4.73
N ALA A 105 -1.06 17.08 4.86
CA ALA A 105 0.12 17.46 4.08
C ALA A 105 -0.11 17.32 2.57
N MET A 106 -0.78 16.24 2.14
CA MET A 106 -1.11 16.02 0.73
C MET A 106 -2.16 17.02 0.22
N GLU A 107 -3.11 17.44 1.04
CA GLU A 107 -4.07 18.52 0.70
C GLU A 107 -3.35 19.86 0.54
N GLY A 108 -2.43 20.20 1.45
CA GLY A 108 -1.57 21.37 1.32
C GLY A 108 -0.73 21.34 0.05
N LEU A 109 -0.13 20.18 -0.26
CA LEU A 109 0.62 19.96 -1.50
C LEU A 109 -0.24 20.17 -2.74
N ALA A 110 -1.46 19.60 -2.76
CA ALA A 110 -2.39 19.78 -3.87
C ALA A 110 -2.74 21.25 -4.08
N SER A 111 -2.97 21.99 -3.00
CA SER A 111 -3.27 23.43 -3.04
C SER A 111 -2.11 24.25 -3.64
N GLN A 112 -0.85 23.92 -3.28
CA GLN A 112 0.33 24.57 -3.87
C GLN A 112 0.47 24.20 -5.37
N LEU A 113 0.31 22.94 -5.73
CA LEU A 113 0.42 22.47 -7.11
C LEU A 113 -0.61 23.11 -8.05
N ASN A 114 -1.79 23.46 -7.56
CA ASN A 114 -2.81 24.17 -8.33
C ASN A 114 -2.34 25.58 -8.76
N THR A 115 -1.34 26.16 -8.09
CA THR A 115 -0.74 27.44 -8.48
C THR A 115 0.41 27.29 -9.49
N LEU A 116 0.78 26.06 -9.83
CA LEU A 116 1.92 25.69 -10.68
C LEU A 116 1.44 24.91 -11.94
N PRO A 117 0.69 25.56 -12.86
CA PRO A 117 0.00 24.88 -13.96
C PRO A 117 0.94 24.22 -14.99
N GLN A 118 2.22 24.53 -14.96
CA GLN A 118 3.22 23.95 -15.86
C GLN A 118 3.80 22.61 -15.34
N THR A 119 3.36 22.17 -14.16
CA THR A 119 3.82 20.92 -13.54
C THR A 119 2.89 19.77 -13.90
N ARG A 120 3.43 18.72 -14.50
CA ARG A 120 2.68 17.48 -14.78
C ARG A 120 2.89 16.50 -13.63
N LEU A 121 1.80 16.04 -13.04
CA LEU A 121 1.85 15.09 -11.95
C LEU A 121 1.92 13.65 -12.47
N VAL A 122 2.75 12.81 -11.85
CA VAL A 122 2.70 11.36 -12.08
C VAL A 122 1.45 10.78 -11.40
N ASN A 123 1.18 11.17 -10.16
CA ASN A 123 -0.03 10.82 -9.43
C ASN A 123 -0.57 12.03 -8.69
N ALA A 124 -1.88 12.22 -8.72
CA ALA A 124 -2.52 13.29 -7.96
C ALA A 124 -2.46 13.02 -6.45
N PRO A 125 -2.15 14.03 -5.62
CA PRO A 125 -2.10 13.89 -4.17
C PRO A 125 -3.37 13.27 -3.55
N ALA A 126 -4.54 13.68 -4.01
CA ALA A 126 -5.83 13.15 -3.52
C ALA A 126 -5.99 11.65 -3.78
N GLU A 127 -5.55 11.16 -4.95
CA GLU A 127 -5.63 9.73 -5.27
C GLU A 127 -4.57 8.91 -4.51
N ILE A 128 -3.40 9.51 -4.22
CA ILE A 128 -2.41 8.88 -3.32
C ILE A 128 -3.01 8.69 -1.93
N VAL A 129 -3.69 9.70 -1.39
CA VAL A 129 -4.40 9.60 -0.10
C VAL A 129 -5.48 8.53 -0.16
N ALA A 130 -6.30 8.51 -1.21
CA ALA A 130 -7.36 7.53 -1.39
C ALA A 130 -6.82 6.08 -1.45
N MET A 131 -5.71 5.84 -2.15
CA MET A 131 -5.06 4.53 -2.19
C MET A 131 -4.37 4.14 -0.87
N THR A 132 -3.99 5.12 -0.04
CA THR A 132 -3.36 4.88 1.27
C THR A 132 -4.38 4.47 2.34
N ASP A 133 -5.63 4.93 2.23
CA ASP A 133 -6.75 4.50 3.08
C ASP A 133 -7.36 3.21 2.51
N LYS A 134 -6.92 2.05 3.02
CA LYS A 134 -7.30 0.75 2.48
C LYS A 134 -8.80 0.50 2.42
N LEU A 135 -9.54 0.91 3.46
CA LEU A 135 -10.98 0.72 3.50
C LEU A 135 -11.69 1.63 2.49
N ALA A 136 -11.34 2.92 2.47
CA ALA A 136 -11.91 3.85 1.50
C ALA A 136 -11.53 3.48 0.06
N CYS A 137 -10.30 3.03 -0.16
CA CYS A 137 -9.83 2.54 -1.46
C CYS A 137 -10.65 1.33 -1.95
N GLN A 138 -10.89 0.34 -1.10
CA GLN A 138 -11.70 -0.83 -1.46
C GLN A 138 -13.16 -0.45 -1.75
N GLN A 139 -13.73 0.47 -0.97
CA GLN A 139 -15.07 1.01 -1.22
C GLN A 139 -15.13 1.77 -2.55
N HIS A 140 -14.12 2.58 -2.84
CA HIS A 140 -14.00 3.32 -4.09
C HIS A 140 -13.89 2.38 -5.29
N LEU A 141 -13.02 1.38 -5.23
CA LEU A 141 -12.89 0.35 -6.28
C LEU A 141 -14.22 -0.39 -6.52
N ALA A 142 -14.88 -0.83 -5.44
CA ALA A 142 -16.19 -1.50 -5.54
C ALA A 142 -17.26 -0.62 -6.19
N ALA A 143 -17.31 0.68 -5.85
CA ALA A 143 -18.22 1.65 -6.44
C ALA A 143 -17.97 1.87 -7.95
N HIS A 144 -16.74 1.61 -8.43
CA HIS A 144 -16.36 1.65 -9.85
C HIS A 144 -16.50 0.27 -10.54
N GLY A 145 -17.15 -0.69 -9.90
CA GLY A 145 -17.37 -2.02 -10.46
C GLY A 145 -16.16 -2.94 -10.48
N VAL A 146 -15.06 -2.56 -9.81
CA VAL A 146 -13.87 -3.41 -9.67
C VAL A 146 -14.19 -4.55 -8.70
N PRO A 147 -13.96 -5.82 -9.08
CA PRO A 147 -14.11 -6.92 -8.15
C PRO A 147 -13.11 -6.82 -6.99
N VAL A 148 -13.61 -6.79 -5.76
CA VAL A 148 -12.85 -6.76 -4.51
C VAL A 148 -13.40 -7.81 -3.53
N PRO A 149 -12.67 -8.20 -2.46
CA PRO A 149 -13.27 -9.00 -1.39
C PRO A 149 -14.50 -8.29 -0.80
N THR A 150 -15.52 -9.03 -0.43
CA THR A 150 -16.70 -8.44 0.24
C THR A 150 -16.26 -7.79 1.55
N LEU A 151 -16.52 -6.50 1.69
CA LEU A 151 -16.24 -5.75 2.90
C LEU A 151 -17.32 -6.04 3.95
N LEU A 152 -16.91 -6.43 5.15
CA LEU A 152 -17.82 -6.71 6.28
C LEU A 152 -17.94 -5.48 7.20
N GLY A 153 -17.06 -4.51 7.06
CA GLY A 153 -17.09 -3.26 7.80
C GLY A 153 -16.04 -3.16 8.91
N PRO A 154 -16.10 -2.06 9.71
CA PRO A 154 -15.17 -1.82 10.81
C PRO A 154 -15.25 -2.90 11.89
N VAL A 155 -14.12 -3.19 12.55
CA VAL A 155 -14.04 -4.09 13.71
C VAL A 155 -13.58 -3.28 14.92
N HIS A 156 -14.44 -3.24 15.96
CA HIS A 156 -14.22 -2.40 17.15
C HIS A 156 -13.58 -3.16 18.32
N GLY A 157 -13.25 -4.44 18.12
CA GLY A 157 -12.63 -5.32 19.12
C GLY A 157 -12.97 -6.77 18.84
N TYR A 158 -12.47 -7.67 19.70
CA TYR A 158 -12.63 -9.11 19.54
C TYR A 158 -14.10 -9.55 19.63
N GLU A 159 -14.86 -9.06 20.61
CA GLU A 159 -16.28 -9.38 20.77
C GLU A 159 -17.10 -8.95 19.55
N HIS A 160 -16.83 -7.77 19.01
CA HIS A 160 -17.47 -7.30 17.78
C HIS A 160 -17.10 -8.18 16.57
N LEU A 161 -15.87 -8.66 16.49
CA LEU A 161 -15.46 -9.62 15.45
C LEU A 161 -16.29 -10.91 15.56
N GLN A 162 -16.50 -11.47 16.77
CA GLN A 162 -17.30 -12.69 16.95
C GLN A 162 -18.76 -12.48 16.53
N THR A 163 -19.35 -11.32 16.85
CA THR A 163 -20.69 -10.92 16.43
C THR A 163 -20.79 -10.85 14.90
N LEU A 164 -19.88 -10.13 14.27
CA LEU A 164 -19.81 -9.93 12.81
C LEU A 164 -19.69 -11.27 12.06
N LEU A 165 -18.83 -12.17 12.55
CA LEU A 165 -18.69 -13.53 11.98
C LEU A 165 -19.99 -14.36 12.11
N SER A 166 -20.71 -14.20 13.19
CA SER A 166 -21.96 -14.93 13.44
C SER A 166 -23.08 -14.38 12.55
N GLU A 167 -23.23 -13.08 12.43
CA GLU A 167 -24.21 -12.40 11.57
C GLU A 167 -24.03 -12.76 10.09
N HIS A 168 -22.79 -12.80 9.62
CA HIS A 168 -22.45 -13.15 8.25
C HIS A 168 -22.28 -14.66 8.01
N GLN A 169 -22.44 -15.50 9.04
CA GLN A 169 -22.26 -16.96 8.97
C GLN A 169 -20.89 -17.36 8.42
N LEU A 170 -19.84 -16.66 8.85
CA LEU A 170 -18.45 -16.86 8.41
C LEU A 170 -17.61 -17.50 9.50
N ASP A 171 -16.70 -18.38 9.08
CA ASP A 171 -15.72 -19.03 9.95
C ASP A 171 -14.29 -18.49 9.73
N ARG A 172 -14.10 -17.60 8.75
CA ARG A 172 -12.79 -17.05 8.41
C ARG A 172 -12.90 -15.71 7.72
N VAL A 173 -11.98 -14.79 8.06
CA VAL A 173 -11.90 -13.44 7.51
C VAL A 173 -10.46 -12.95 7.48
N TYR A 174 -10.19 -11.94 6.66
CA TYR A 174 -9.02 -11.08 6.83
C TYR A 174 -9.41 -9.85 7.63
N LEU A 175 -8.57 -9.52 8.62
CA LEU A 175 -8.63 -8.25 9.33
C LEU A 175 -7.46 -7.39 8.88
N LYS A 176 -7.74 -6.15 8.54
CA LYS A 176 -6.71 -5.24 8.06
C LYS A 176 -6.81 -3.90 8.79
N PRO A 177 -5.70 -3.37 9.33
CA PRO A 177 -5.67 -1.97 9.70
C PRO A 177 -5.97 -1.11 8.47
N ARG A 178 -6.79 -0.09 8.65
CA ARG A 178 -7.20 0.83 7.59
C ARG A 178 -5.99 1.55 6.99
N TYR A 179 -5.01 1.88 7.82
CA TYR A 179 -3.78 2.57 7.44
C TYR A 179 -2.55 1.66 7.64
N GLY A 180 -1.46 1.99 6.99
CA GLY A 180 -0.20 1.25 7.07
C GLY A 180 0.19 0.57 5.76
N SER A 181 1.47 0.24 5.65
CA SER A 181 2.10 -0.38 4.47
C SER A 181 2.66 -1.77 4.82
N SER A 182 3.16 -2.50 3.80
CA SER A 182 3.92 -3.75 3.98
C SER A 182 3.18 -4.83 4.78
N ALA A 183 1.87 -4.96 4.60
CA ALA A 183 0.99 -5.87 5.34
C ALA A 183 1.01 -5.66 6.87
N SER A 184 1.37 -4.46 7.35
CA SER A 184 1.44 -4.14 8.78
C SER A 184 0.12 -4.45 9.49
N GLY A 185 0.16 -5.35 10.47
CA GLY A 185 -1.00 -5.70 11.29
C GLY A 185 -2.10 -6.50 10.61
N VAL A 186 -1.88 -7.01 9.40
CA VAL A 186 -2.87 -7.89 8.74
C VAL A 186 -3.01 -9.19 9.52
N VAL A 187 -4.25 -9.63 9.73
CA VAL A 187 -4.59 -10.87 10.43
C VAL A 187 -5.45 -11.76 9.54
N ALA A 188 -5.00 -12.97 9.29
CA ALA A 188 -5.80 -14.06 8.73
C ALA A 188 -6.42 -14.84 9.90
N TYR A 189 -7.70 -14.60 10.19
CA TYR A 189 -8.41 -15.22 11.28
C TYR A 189 -9.31 -16.35 10.78
N ARG A 190 -9.36 -17.44 11.54
CA ARG A 190 -10.30 -18.55 11.34
C ARG A 190 -10.73 -19.19 12.66
N ARG A 191 -11.95 -19.70 12.69
CA ARG A 191 -12.49 -20.54 13.75
C ARG A 191 -13.13 -21.81 13.17
N ASN A 192 -13.33 -22.83 13.96
CA ASN A 192 -14.08 -24.01 13.56
C ASN A 192 -15.29 -24.21 14.47
N ARG A 193 -16.19 -25.13 14.09
CA ARG A 193 -17.42 -25.44 14.84
C ARG A 193 -17.18 -26.00 16.25
N ALA A 194 -15.96 -26.50 16.53
CA ALA A 194 -15.56 -26.99 17.85
C ALA A 194 -14.98 -25.87 18.74
N GLY A 195 -15.08 -24.59 18.33
CA GLY A 195 -14.60 -23.43 19.08
C GLY A 195 -13.08 -23.19 19.00
N ARG A 196 -12.32 -24.03 18.26
CA ARG A 196 -10.88 -23.78 18.08
C ARG A 196 -10.69 -22.61 17.13
N GLN A 197 -9.80 -21.68 17.52
CA GLN A 197 -9.50 -20.46 16.80
C GLN A 197 -8.03 -20.42 16.39
N GLN A 198 -7.74 -19.67 15.37
CA GLN A 198 -6.38 -19.36 14.94
C GLN A 198 -6.32 -17.99 14.27
N ALA A 199 -5.38 -17.19 14.67
CA ALA A 199 -4.99 -15.97 13.99
C ALA A 199 -3.53 -16.09 13.50
N THR A 200 -3.30 -15.76 12.24
CA THR A 200 -1.96 -15.66 11.64
C THR A 200 -1.74 -14.22 11.24
N SER A 201 -0.69 -13.59 11.73
CA SER A 201 -0.48 -12.14 11.56
C SER A 201 0.98 -11.79 11.31
N SER A 202 1.21 -10.69 10.59
CA SER A 202 2.49 -9.99 10.54
C SER A 202 2.78 -9.21 11.83
N ALA A 203 1.75 -8.95 12.65
CA ALA A 203 1.92 -8.33 13.97
C ALA A 203 2.42 -9.37 14.99
N SER A 204 3.45 -8.98 15.72
CA SER A 204 3.98 -9.73 16.86
C SER A 204 3.57 -9.04 18.16
N LEU A 205 2.84 -9.79 19.00
CA LEU A 205 2.47 -9.33 20.35
C LEU A 205 3.69 -9.50 21.28
N GLN A 206 4.09 -8.41 21.90
CA GLN A 206 5.19 -8.34 22.86
C GLN A 206 4.72 -7.66 24.15
N ARG A 207 5.37 -7.96 25.27
CA ARG A 207 5.19 -7.22 26.52
C ARG A 207 6.38 -6.30 26.73
N VAL A 208 6.10 -5.00 26.80
CA VAL A 208 7.09 -3.97 27.07
C VAL A 208 6.62 -3.22 28.31
N ASP A 209 7.44 -3.21 29.35
CA ASP A 209 7.07 -2.62 30.66
C ASP A 209 5.78 -3.19 31.25
N GLY A 210 5.50 -4.48 31.00
CA GLY A 210 4.28 -5.15 31.45
C GLY A 210 3.06 -4.98 30.54
N GLU A 211 3.07 -4.00 29.62
CA GLU A 211 1.97 -3.69 28.73
C GLU A 211 2.08 -4.44 27.38
N PRO A 212 0.96 -4.92 26.82
CA PRO A 212 0.97 -5.57 25.52
C PRO A 212 1.11 -4.52 24.40
N ARG A 213 2.07 -4.72 23.51
CA ARG A 213 2.32 -3.89 22.33
C ARG A 213 2.46 -4.75 21.08
N LEU A 214 2.14 -4.19 19.92
CA LEU A 214 2.23 -4.88 18.63
C LEU A 214 3.34 -4.28 17.76
N PHE A 215 4.15 -5.15 17.19
CA PHE A 215 5.23 -4.78 16.29
C PHE A 215 5.09 -5.50 14.95
N ASN A 216 5.27 -4.77 13.85
CA ASN A 216 5.35 -5.35 12.52
C ASN A 216 6.75 -5.92 12.30
N LEU A 217 6.86 -7.23 12.39
CA LEU A 217 8.13 -7.94 12.17
C LEU A 217 8.13 -8.60 10.79
N LYS A 218 9.31 -8.81 10.22
CA LYS A 218 9.48 -9.55 8.95
C LYS A 218 9.24 -11.06 9.09
N ARG A 219 8.39 -11.46 10.02
CA ARG A 219 8.00 -12.84 10.29
C ARG A 219 6.51 -12.94 10.57
N ILE A 220 5.96 -14.09 10.30
CA ILE A 220 4.55 -14.39 10.59
C ILE A 220 4.47 -14.97 12.01
N SER A 221 3.57 -14.40 12.82
CA SER A 221 3.19 -14.89 14.15
C SER A 221 1.89 -15.68 14.06
N ARG A 222 1.77 -16.76 14.84
CA ARG A 222 0.57 -17.59 14.92
C ARG A 222 0.06 -17.60 16.36
N TYR A 223 -1.21 -17.32 16.53
CA TYR A 223 -1.91 -17.26 17.80
C TYR A 223 -3.04 -18.30 17.80
N GLU A 224 -3.15 -19.06 18.89
CA GLU A 224 -4.19 -20.11 19.07
C GLU A 224 -4.93 -19.94 20.40
N SER A 225 -4.37 -19.18 21.33
CA SER A 225 -5.03 -18.81 22.57
C SER A 225 -6.04 -17.70 22.32
N GLU A 226 -7.27 -17.88 22.82
CA GLU A 226 -8.32 -16.88 22.71
C GLU A 226 -7.92 -15.54 23.31
N SER A 227 -7.26 -15.56 24.47
CA SER A 227 -6.80 -14.35 25.15
C SER A 227 -5.76 -13.57 24.35
N GLU A 228 -4.83 -14.26 23.66
CA GLU A 228 -3.85 -13.60 22.80
C GLU A 228 -4.50 -13.05 21.53
N ILE A 229 -5.43 -13.79 20.93
CA ILE A 229 -6.20 -13.36 19.76
C ILE A 229 -7.05 -12.13 20.11
N ALA A 230 -7.73 -12.14 21.25
CA ALA A 230 -8.51 -11.00 21.72
C ALA A 230 -7.61 -9.77 21.93
N THR A 231 -6.48 -9.94 22.62
CA THR A 231 -5.51 -8.85 22.84
C THR A 231 -4.99 -8.29 21.51
N LEU A 232 -4.64 -9.16 20.55
CA LEU A 232 -4.19 -8.76 19.20
C LEU A 232 -5.26 -7.92 18.50
N VAL A 233 -6.50 -8.41 18.44
CA VAL A 233 -7.61 -7.76 17.75
C VAL A 233 -7.98 -6.44 18.44
N ASP A 234 -8.03 -6.40 19.77
CA ASP A 234 -8.39 -5.20 20.54
C ASP A 234 -7.36 -4.06 20.39
N ILE A 235 -6.06 -4.39 20.33
CA ILE A 235 -5.02 -3.39 20.06
C ILE A 235 -5.13 -2.88 18.62
N LEU A 236 -5.31 -3.77 17.64
CA LEU A 236 -5.45 -3.37 16.23
C LEU A 236 -6.74 -2.58 15.99
N ALA A 237 -7.82 -2.88 16.69
CA ALA A 237 -9.09 -2.15 16.58
C ALA A 237 -8.93 -0.67 16.95
N LYS A 238 -8.04 -0.34 17.89
CA LYS A 238 -7.70 1.05 18.24
C LYS A 238 -6.99 1.81 17.09
N GLN A 239 -6.47 1.08 16.09
CA GLN A 239 -5.82 1.61 14.90
C GLN A 239 -6.76 1.63 13.67
N GLN A 240 -8.08 1.57 13.86
CA GLN A 240 -9.09 1.51 12.79
C GLN A 240 -8.99 0.20 11.97
N LEU A 241 -9.41 -0.90 12.58
CA LEU A 241 -9.44 -2.22 11.95
C LEU A 241 -10.74 -2.42 11.16
N TYR A 242 -10.66 -3.13 10.02
CA TYR A 242 -11.82 -3.59 9.27
C TYR A 242 -11.69 -5.05 8.86
N ALA A 243 -12.81 -5.68 8.55
CA ALA A 243 -12.88 -7.07 8.11
C ALA A 243 -13.33 -7.17 6.65
N GLU A 244 -12.76 -8.14 5.94
CA GLU A 244 -13.17 -8.54 4.59
C GLU A 244 -13.23 -10.06 4.47
N THR A 245 -14.00 -10.57 3.50
CA THR A 245 -14.08 -12.00 3.23
C THR A 245 -12.74 -12.57 2.81
N TRP A 246 -12.48 -13.79 3.26
CA TRP A 246 -11.27 -14.51 2.91
C TRP A 246 -11.35 -15.08 1.50
N LEU A 247 -10.68 -14.47 0.54
CA LEU A 247 -10.49 -15.07 -0.79
C LEU A 247 -9.35 -16.09 -0.75
N ALA A 248 -9.64 -17.30 -1.23
CA ALA A 248 -8.63 -18.35 -1.30
C ALA A 248 -7.62 -18.03 -2.41
N LYS A 249 -6.36 -17.86 -2.06
CA LYS A 249 -5.28 -17.71 -3.03
C LYS A 249 -5.06 -18.99 -3.82
N PRO A 250 -4.74 -18.92 -5.11
CA PRO A 250 -4.37 -20.09 -5.89
C PRO A 250 -3.10 -20.74 -5.35
N ARG A 251 -2.91 -22.01 -5.68
CA ARG A 251 -1.77 -22.82 -5.20
C ARG A 251 -0.84 -23.18 -6.35
N MET A 252 0.44 -23.27 -6.01
CA MET A 252 1.49 -23.85 -6.83
C MET A 252 2.23 -24.87 -5.94
N GLY A 253 1.91 -26.16 -6.11
CA GLY A 253 2.36 -27.19 -5.16
C GLY A 253 1.82 -26.93 -3.74
N ASP A 254 2.73 -26.85 -2.77
CA ASP A 254 2.41 -26.54 -1.37
C ASP A 254 2.37 -25.04 -1.06
N SER A 255 2.74 -24.19 -2.02
CA SER A 255 2.76 -22.75 -1.88
C SER A 255 1.47 -22.10 -2.38
N HIS A 256 1.18 -20.91 -1.85
CA HIS A 256 0.14 -20.02 -2.34
C HIS A 256 0.78 -18.86 -3.09
N TYR A 257 0.02 -18.24 -4.00
CA TYR A 257 0.48 -17.02 -4.65
C TYR A 257 -0.63 -15.99 -4.84
N ASP A 258 -0.24 -14.76 -4.95
CA ASP A 258 -0.99 -13.65 -5.51
C ASP A 258 -0.13 -12.89 -6.52
N LEU A 259 -0.72 -11.89 -7.16
CA LEU A 259 -0.09 -11.17 -8.25
C LEU A 259 0.03 -9.69 -7.89
N ARG A 260 1.22 -9.10 -8.11
CA ARG A 260 1.39 -7.65 -8.17
C ARG A 260 1.44 -7.25 -9.62
N VAL A 261 0.55 -6.35 -10.01
CA VAL A 261 0.53 -5.71 -11.34
C VAL A 261 0.78 -4.23 -11.17
N VAL A 262 1.71 -3.68 -11.93
CA VAL A 262 1.91 -2.24 -12.06
C VAL A 262 1.22 -1.77 -13.32
N THR A 263 0.34 -0.77 -13.18
CA THR A 263 -0.25 -0.07 -14.32
C THR A 263 0.51 1.21 -14.60
N ILE A 264 0.71 1.52 -15.87
CA ILE A 264 1.32 2.77 -16.35
C ILE A 264 0.40 3.34 -17.41
N GLY A 265 -0.02 4.59 -17.25
CA GLY A 265 -0.97 5.21 -18.18
C GLY A 265 -2.31 4.47 -18.26
N GLY A 266 -2.77 3.90 -17.15
CA GLY A 266 -4.00 3.13 -17.09
C GLY A 266 -3.90 1.69 -17.65
N GLN A 267 -2.74 1.28 -18.18
CA GLN A 267 -2.57 -0.03 -18.79
C GLN A 267 -1.71 -0.97 -17.92
N PRO A 268 -2.09 -2.26 -17.79
CA PRO A 268 -1.26 -3.26 -17.11
C PRO A 268 0.09 -3.42 -17.81
N ALA A 269 1.16 -3.24 -17.06
CA ALA A 269 2.53 -3.35 -17.54
C ALA A 269 3.27 -4.48 -16.81
N HIS A 270 4.11 -4.13 -15.85
CA HIS A 270 4.90 -5.10 -15.09
C HIS A 270 4.02 -5.97 -14.19
N ARG A 271 4.27 -7.26 -14.18
CA ARG A 271 3.53 -8.22 -13.36
C ARG A 271 4.47 -9.25 -12.75
N VAL A 272 4.23 -9.62 -11.50
CA VAL A 272 5.01 -10.60 -10.76
C VAL A 272 4.11 -11.42 -9.86
N ALA A 273 4.33 -12.73 -9.84
CA ALA A 273 3.72 -13.59 -8.82
C ALA A 273 4.55 -13.52 -7.53
N ARG A 274 3.86 -13.39 -6.40
CA ARG A 274 4.45 -13.44 -5.07
C ARG A 274 4.07 -14.78 -4.45
N ILE A 275 5.05 -15.66 -4.28
CA ILE A 275 4.86 -17.05 -3.93
C ILE A 275 5.36 -17.28 -2.51
N GLY A 276 4.53 -17.87 -1.65
CA GLY A 276 4.89 -18.16 -0.27
C GLY A 276 4.17 -19.38 0.29
N ALA A 277 4.78 -20.04 1.25
CA ALA A 277 4.19 -21.18 1.95
C ALA A 277 3.01 -20.76 2.83
N GLN A 278 2.95 -19.50 3.24
CA GLN A 278 1.89 -18.93 4.06
C GLN A 278 0.85 -18.18 3.22
N MET A 279 -0.32 -17.93 3.80
CA MET A 279 -1.38 -17.15 3.13
C MET A 279 -1.01 -15.69 2.87
N MET A 280 -0.03 -15.14 3.60
CA MET A 280 0.54 -13.81 3.35
C MET A 280 1.75 -13.94 2.43
N THR A 281 1.61 -13.46 1.20
CA THR A 281 2.59 -13.62 0.12
C THR A 281 3.42 -12.36 -0.15
N ASN A 282 3.37 -11.36 0.75
CA ASN A 282 4.14 -10.13 0.61
C ASN A 282 5.65 -10.41 0.57
N LEU A 283 6.36 -9.81 -0.41
CA LEU A 283 7.80 -10.04 -0.59
C LEU A 283 8.66 -9.65 0.62
N HIS A 284 8.16 -8.78 1.49
CA HIS A 284 8.84 -8.41 2.74
C HIS A 284 8.86 -9.54 3.79
N LEU A 285 8.11 -10.62 3.56
CA LEU A 285 8.00 -11.80 4.42
C LEU A 285 8.81 -12.99 3.86
N ASP A 286 9.94 -12.72 3.19
CA ASP A 286 10.83 -13.70 2.57
C ASP A 286 10.16 -14.59 1.52
N ASN A 287 9.09 -14.10 0.89
CA ASN A 287 8.40 -14.80 -0.19
C ASN A 287 9.15 -14.63 -1.53
N GLN A 288 9.00 -15.61 -2.41
CA GLN A 288 9.68 -15.66 -3.69
C GLN A 288 8.92 -14.91 -4.80
N ARG A 289 9.66 -14.45 -5.80
CA ARG A 289 9.11 -13.95 -7.05
C ARG A 289 8.97 -15.07 -8.05
N GLY A 290 7.82 -15.12 -8.73
CA GLY A 290 7.58 -16.02 -9.87
C GLY A 290 7.13 -15.25 -11.10
N ASP A 291 7.26 -15.90 -12.24
CA ASP A 291 6.74 -15.36 -13.50
C ASP A 291 5.21 -15.56 -13.55
N ALA A 292 4.48 -14.45 -13.58
CA ALA A 292 3.02 -14.47 -13.66
C ALA A 292 2.52 -15.14 -14.96
N THR A 293 3.25 -14.99 -16.06
CA THR A 293 2.84 -15.54 -17.38
C THR A 293 2.92 -17.06 -17.42
N SER A 294 3.84 -17.66 -16.68
CA SER A 294 3.97 -19.12 -16.57
C SER A 294 2.92 -19.77 -15.66
N LEU A 295 2.31 -18.98 -14.77
CA LEU A 295 1.34 -19.47 -13.78
C LEU A 295 -0.12 -19.32 -14.23
N LEU A 296 -0.41 -18.38 -15.11
CA LEU A 296 -1.76 -18.05 -15.53
C LEU A 296 -2.08 -18.65 -16.91
N GLY A 297 -3.21 -19.36 -17.00
CA GLY A 297 -3.79 -19.71 -18.30
C GLY A 297 -4.41 -18.48 -19.00
N PRO A 298 -4.79 -18.59 -20.28
CA PRO A 298 -5.31 -17.47 -21.06
C PRO A 298 -6.51 -16.76 -20.42
N ALA A 299 -7.45 -17.49 -19.85
CA ALA A 299 -8.63 -16.92 -19.19
C ALA A 299 -8.27 -16.13 -17.91
N ASP A 300 -7.35 -16.65 -17.10
CA ASP A 300 -6.88 -15.98 -15.90
C ASP A 300 -6.05 -14.72 -16.24
N MET A 301 -5.24 -14.78 -17.30
CA MET A 301 -4.49 -13.62 -17.79
C MET A 301 -5.43 -12.52 -18.30
N ALA A 302 -6.44 -12.86 -19.07
CA ALA A 302 -7.45 -11.90 -19.55
C ALA A 302 -8.22 -11.26 -18.38
N ALA A 303 -8.60 -12.05 -17.37
CA ALA A 303 -9.25 -11.55 -16.16
C ALA A 303 -8.35 -10.59 -15.39
N LEU A 304 -7.05 -10.91 -15.25
CA LEU A 304 -6.07 -10.03 -14.60
C LEU A 304 -5.98 -8.69 -15.33
N GLU A 305 -5.79 -8.70 -16.65
CA GLU A 305 -5.62 -7.50 -17.47
C GLU A 305 -6.86 -6.62 -17.44
N THR A 306 -8.05 -7.21 -17.62
CA THR A 306 -9.33 -6.50 -17.54
C THR A 306 -9.52 -5.87 -16.18
N THR A 307 -9.29 -6.61 -15.10
CA THR A 307 -9.51 -6.11 -13.73
C THR A 307 -8.49 -5.04 -13.35
N ALA A 308 -7.22 -5.18 -13.74
CA ALA A 308 -6.19 -4.18 -13.48
C ALA A 308 -6.45 -2.88 -14.26
N THR A 309 -6.91 -2.96 -15.52
CA THR A 309 -7.30 -1.79 -16.32
C THR A 309 -8.51 -1.09 -15.69
N LEU A 310 -9.52 -1.84 -15.27
CA LEU A 310 -10.69 -1.29 -14.58
C LEU A 310 -10.30 -0.62 -13.26
N ALA A 311 -9.42 -1.23 -12.49
CA ALA A 311 -8.92 -0.65 -11.24
C ALA A 311 -8.13 0.65 -11.48
N ALA A 312 -7.32 0.71 -12.54
CA ALA A 312 -6.61 1.93 -12.92
C ALA A 312 -7.58 3.05 -13.35
N SER A 313 -8.67 2.72 -14.03
CA SER A 313 -9.68 3.72 -14.43
C SER A 313 -10.43 4.35 -13.25
N ALA A 314 -10.42 3.72 -12.07
CA ALA A 314 -10.96 4.30 -10.85
C ALA A 314 -10.08 5.43 -10.27
N PHE A 315 -8.83 5.57 -10.76
CA PHE A 315 -7.88 6.60 -10.36
C PHE A 315 -7.32 7.33 -11.59
N PRO A 316 -8.17 8.14 -12.28
CA PRO A 316 -7.85 8.71 -13.60
C PRO A 316 -6.72 9.75 -13.59
N HIS A 317 -6.38 10.30 -12.42
CA HIS A 317 -5.30 11.28 -12.24
C HIS A 317 -4.02 10.64 -11.69
N SER A 318 -3.91 9.31 -11.71
CA SER A 318 -2.73 8.54 -11.34
C SER A 318 -2.23 7.75 -12.54
N THR A 319 -1.11 8.19 -13.10
CA THR A 319 -0.46 7.47 -14.21
C THR A 319 0.11 6.13 -13.77
N LEU A 320 0.48 6.03 -12.49
CA LEU A 320 1.16 4.88 -11.91
C LEU A 320 0.41 4.35 -10.70
N ALA A 321 0.09 3.06 -10.70
CA ALA A 321 -0.37 2.36 -9.50
C ALA A 321 0.05 0.89 -9.52
N GLY A 322 0.18 0.30 -8.34
CA GLY A 322 0.40 -1.13 -8.18
C GLY A 322 -0.82 -1.80 -7.56
N TYR A 323 -1.31 -2.87 -8.17
CA TYR A 323 -2.46 -3.62 -7.67
C TYR A 323 -2.04 -5.01 -7.24
N ASP A 324 -2.51 -5.43 -6.07
CA ASP A 324 -2.39 -6.81 -5.61
C ASP A 324 -3.68 -7.54 -5.95
N LEU A 325 -3.57 -8.65 -6.70
CA LEU A 325 -4.72 -9.39 -7.19
C LEU A 325 -4.63 -10.88 -6.82
N VAL A 326 -5.80 -11.45 -6.53
CA VAL A 326 -6.03 -12.89 -6.60
C VAL A 326 -6.76 -13.19 -7.89
N VAL A 327 -6.18 -14.10 -8.68
CA VAL A 327 -6.75 -14.55 -9.97
C VAL A 327 -7.00 -16.04 -9.90
N ARG A 328 -8.21 -16.45 -10.24
CA ARG A 328 -8.60 -17.86 -10.20
C ARG A 328 -9.86 -18.13 -11.04
N HIS A 329 -9.82 -19.17 -11.86
CA HIS A 329 -10.97 -19.63 -12.65
C HIS A 329 -11.58 -18.54 -13.55
N GLY A 330 -10.75 -17.73 -14.20
CA GLY A 330 -11.19 -16.63 -15.07
C GLY A 330 -11.75 -15.43 -14.31
N GLN A 331 -11.54 -15.32 -13.00
CA GLN A 331 -11.94 -14.20 -12.17
C GLN A 331 -10.73 -13.59 -11.47
N ALA A 332 -10.69 -12.28 -11.40
CA ALA A 332 -9.66 -11.53 -10.68
C ALA A 332 -10.30 -10.59 -9.66
N HIS A 333 -9.71 -10.47 -8.47
CA HIS A 333 -10.16 -9.57 -7.42
C HIS A 333 -8.97 -8.75 -6.93
N VAL A 334 -9.16 -7.45 -6.78
CA VAL A 334 -8.15 -6.53 -6.23
C VAL A 334 -8.17 -6.62 -4.71
N LEU A 335 -7.04 -7.01 -4.12
CA LEU A 335 -6.87 -7.08 -2.67
C LEU A 335 -6.39 -5.75 -2.08
N GLU A 336 -5.64 -4.96 -2.85
CA GLU A 336 -5.05 -3.69 -2.44
C GLU A 336 -4.61 -2.89 -3.66
N ALA A 337 -4.78 -1.56 -3.63
CA ALA A 337 -4.13 -0.63 -4.53
C ALA A 337 -2.99 0.11 -3.80
N ASN A 338 -1.92 0.38 -4.51
CA ASN A 338 -0.72 1.00 -3.98
C ASN A 338 -0.26 2.13 -4.89
N ALA A 339 -0.37 3.37 -4.44
CA ALA A 339 0.09 4.56 -5.18
C ALA A 339 1.60 4.53 -5.52
N PHE A 340 2.37 3.74 -4.77
CA PHE A 340 3.83 3.60 -4.91
C PHE A 340 4.24 2.16 -5.27
N GLY A 341 3.41 1.45 -6.01
CA GLY A 341 3.53 0.02 -6.27
C GLY A 341 4.62 -0.41 -7.26
N ASP A 342 5.47 0.50 -7.71
CA ASP A 342 6.47 0.33 -8.78
C ASP A 342 7.83 -0.21 -8.32
N LEU A 343 8.07 -0.38 -7.00
CA LEU A 343 9.36 -0.86 -6.49
C LEU A 343 9.54 -2.37 -6.73
N LEU A 344 9.82 -2.74 -7.97
CA LEU A 344 10.05 -4.11 -8.43
C LEU A 344 11.42 -4.24 -9.11
N PRO A 345 12.55 -4.09 -8.35
CA PRO A 345 13.88 -4.08 -8.95
C PRO A 345 14.15 -5.37 -9.73
N GLY A 346 14.70 -5.20 -10.94
CA GLY A 346 15.05 -6.30 -11.85
C GLY A 346 13.86 -6.96 -12.55
N LEU A 347 12.63 -6.52 -12.33
CA LEU A 347 11.48 -6.98 -13.11
C LEU A 347 11.43 -6.25 -14.43
N MET A 348 11.44 -7.02 -15.52
CA MET A 348 11.40 -6.50 -16.89
C MET A 348 10.07 -6.82 -17.55
N TRP A 349 9.55 -5.87 -18.31
CA TRP A 349 8.40 -6.03 -19.19
C TRP A 349 8.68 -5.31 -20.51
N GLN A 350 8.55 -6.01 -21.64
CA GLN A 350 8.90 -5.49 -22.97
C GLN A 350 10.30 -4.84 -23.03
N GLY A 351 11.27 -5.46 -22.34
CA GLY A 351 12.66 -4.98 -22.31
C GLY A 351 12.93 -3.75 -21.44
N GLN A 352 11.97 -3.33 -20.62
CA GLN A 352 12.08 -2.14 -19.75
C GLN A 352 11.80 -2.52 -18.30
N ASP A 353 12.54 -1.91 -17.36
CA ASP A 353 12.17 -1.90 -15.95
C ASP A 353 11.03 -0.90 -15.68
N THR A 354 10.46 -0.93 -14.46
CA THR A 354 9.32 -0.09 -14.09
C THR A 354 9.60 1.42 -14.20
N TYR A 355 10.82 1.87 -13.92
CA TYR A 355 11.18 3.29 -13.94
C TYR A 355 11.44 3.79 -15.37
N THR A 356 12.11 2.97 -16.17
CA THR A 356 12.32 3.25 -17.61
C THR A 356 10.99 3.32 -18.36
N ALA A 357 10.05 2.40 -18.06
CA ALA A 357 8.73 2.40 -18.67
C ALA A 357 7.91 3.65 -18.30
N GLN A 358 7.95 4.08 -17.03
CA GLN A 358 7.32 5.33 -16.58
C GLN A 358 7.85 6.54 -17.36
N LEU A 359 9.18 6.69 -17.44
CA LEU A 359 9.80 7.81 -18.13
C LEU A 359 9.42 7.84 -19.61
N ARG A 360 9.44 6.70 -20.31
CA ARG A 360 9.05 6.62 -21.73
C ARG A 360 7.59 6.98 -21.93
N HIS A 361 6.68 6.44 -21.11
CA HIS A 361 5.26 6.79 -21.20
C HIS A 361 5.03 8.29 -21.12
N HIS A 362 5.73 8.98 -20.22
CA HIS A 362 5.62 10.43 -20.07
C HIS A 362 6.27 11.23 -21.20
N HIS A 363 7.28 10.68 -21.87
CA HIS A 363 7.90 11.33 -23.04
C HIS A 363 7.06 11.19 -24.32
N GLU A 364 6.21 10.16 -24.40
CA GLU A 364 5.36 9.89 -25.57
C GLU A 364 4.04 10.70 -25.56
N GLN A 365 3.68 11.32 -24.40
CA GLN A 365 2.52 12.18 -24.22
C GLN A 365 2.89 13.68 -24.32
#